data_42b02fe4e246e4af638041c0ff55dfe3
#
_entry.id   42b02fe4e246e4af638041c0ff55dfe3
#
_cell.length_a   1.000
_cell.length_b   1.000
_cell.length_c   1.000
_cell.angle_alpha   90.00
_cell.angle_beta   90.00
_cell.angle_gamma   90.00
#
_symmetry.space_group_name_H-M   'P 1'
#
loop_
_entity.id
_entity.type
_entity.pdbx_description
1 polymer ?
#
loop_
_entity_poly.entity_id
_entity_poly.type
_entity_poly.pdbx_seq_one_letter_code
_entity_poly.pdbx_strand_id
1 'polypeptide(L)'
;MIVLGFLATVLILNATLYSPAGFVRGYLDALSRHDADGALELAGPVPGGTASRELLTSSSLGDLADLALVSDAVDGGVHRIRYSFVSRGTPGTADFTVARAGAFLGVFDRWRFDSSPFATMELAVLNDERVSVNGHAIVSPSPNSPAPYLVFAPNGYVLTHDTTWLHADATTIKVTTPGATVPARLDVVANAAFGKEVQRQLNAYLDSCARQRVLLPSGCPFGQTIGNRIVSTPAWSIVSYPAVSIAPTAKSREWLMPSSTGTAHLLVSVRSLFDGSVSAFDENVSFTVSVRLSLLPDDSIQFAPLVD
;
A
#
# COMPACT_ATOMS: atom_id res chain seq x y z
N MET A 1 9.13 57.44 -28.63
CA MET A 1 8.71 56.13 -29.10
C MET A 1 9.24 54.98 -28.22
N ILE A 2 10.49 54.92 -27.80
CA ILE A 2 11.11 53.83 -26.99
C ILE A 2 10.42 53.66 -25.62
N VAL A 3 10.16 54.75 -24.91
CA VAL A 3 9.50 54.74 -23.57
C VAL A 3 8.08 54.19 -23.65
N LEU A 4 7.30 54.58 -24.67
CA LEU A 4 5.94 54.05 -24.91
C LEU A 4 5.96 52.56 -25.22
N GLY A 5 6.92 52.10 -26.03
CA GLY A 5 7.10 50.68 -26.30
C GLY A 5 7.46 49.86 -25.06
N PHE A 6 8.36 50.40 -24.22
CA PHE A 6 8.72 49.76 -22.94
C PHE A 6 7.52 49.67 -21.96
N LEU A 7 6.77 50.78 -21.78
CA LEU A 7 5.58 50.79 -20.93
C LEU A 7 4.50 49.78 -21.43
N ALA A 8 4.28 49.72 -22.74
CA ALA A 8 3.35 48.76 -23.33
C ALA A 8 3.79 47.33 -23.07
N THR A 9 5.08 47.00 -23.22
CA THR A 9 5.65 45.69 -22.94
C THR A 9 5.47 45.31 -21.47
N VAL A 10 5.77 46.22 -20.53
CA VAL A 10 5.57 45.99 -19.09
C VAL A 10 4.11 45.74 -18.75
N LEU A 11 3.18 46.49 -19.33
CA LEU A 11 1.75 46.28 -19.13
C LEU A 11 1.28 44.92 -19.65
N ILE A 12 1.71 44.51 -20.83
CA ILE A 12 1.39 43.19 -21.42
C ILE A 12 1.96 42.07 -20.55
N LEU A 13 3.22 42.18 -20.11
CA LEU A 13 3.84 41.17 -19.27
C LEU A 13 3.15 41.05 -17.90
N ASN A 14 2.77 42.17 -17.27
CA ASN A 14 2.02 42.16 -16.02
C ASN A 14 0.58 41.61 -16.19
N ALA A 15 -0.04 41.80 -17.34
CA ALA A 15 -1.36 41.25 -17.66
C ALA A 15 -1.34 39.76 -18.01
N THR A 16 -0.17 39.19 -18.29
CA THR A 16 0.01 37.80 -18.72
C THR A 16 0.91 37.01 -17.76
N LEU A 17 2.20 37.08 -17.98
CA LEU A 17 3.21 36.25 -17.28
C LEU A 17 3.34 36.60 -15.80
N TYR A 18 3.29 37.92 -15.48
CA TYR A 18 3.36 38.44 -14.08
C TYR A 18 1.99 38.71 -13.49
N SER A 19 0.91 38.16 -14.09
CA SER A 19 -0.42 38.21 -13.51
C SER A 19 -0.60 37.15 -12.40
N PRO A 20 -1.59 37.31 -11.50
CA PRO A 20 -1.89 36.30 -10.49
C PRO A 20 -2.23 34.95 -11.12
N ALA A 21 -3.01 34.94 -12.23
CA ALA A 21 -3.32 33.73 -12.97
C ALA A 21 -2.06 33.12 -13.62
N GLY A 22 -1.15 33.95 -14.17
CA GLY A 22 0.13 33.52 -14.73
C GLY A 22 1.03 32.85 -13.69
N PHE A 23 1.07 33.37 -12.45
CA PHE A 23 1.78 32.79 -11.33
C PHE A 23 1.26 31.37 -10.98
N VAL A 24 -0.08 31.21 -10.82
CA VAL A 24 -0.70 29.91 -10.58
C VAL A 24 -0.46 28.97 -11.77
N ARG A 25 -0.51 29.48 -13.01
CA ARG A 25 -0.20 28.70 -14.20
C ARG A 25 1.23 28.17 -14.16
N GLY A 26 2.20 28.96 -13.74
CA GLY A 26 3.59 28.54 -13.58
C GLY A 26 3.75 27.35 -12.62
N TYR A 27 3.05 27.40 -11.49
CA TYR A 27 2.98 26.28 -10.52
C TYR A 27 2.37 25.02 -11.14
N LEU A 28 1.22 25.14 -11.81
CA LEU A 28 0.55 24.01 -12.44
C LEU A 28 1.37 23.42 -13.61
N ASP A 29 2.08 24.26 -14.37
CA ASP A 29 3.01 23.84 -15.42
C ASP A 29 4.22 23.09 -14.84
N ALA A 30 4.72 23.47 -13.67
CA ALA A 30 5.77 22.73 -12.96
C ALA A 30 5.25 21.32 -12.58
N LEU A 31 4.04 21.21 -11.99
CA LEU A 31 3.43 19.92 -11.68
C LEU A 31 3.25 19.06 -12.94
N SER A 32 2.76 19.64 -14.05
CA SER A 32 2.51 18.91 -15.30
C SER A 32 3.78 18.38 -15.95
N ARG A 33 4.92 19.04 -15.71
CA ARG A 33 6.24 18.59 -16.18
C ARG A 33 6.97 17.70 -15.18
N HIS A 34 6.32 17.31 -14.08
CA HIS A 34 6.93 16.56 -12.97
C HIS A 34 8.15 17.28 -12.35
N ASP A 35 8.13 18.61 -12.34
CA ASP A 35 9.17 19.46 -11.78
C ASP A 35 8.78 19.83 -10.33
N ALA A 36 9.07 18.91 -9.39
CA ALA A 36 8.72 19.11 -7.98
C ALA A 36 9.51 20.27 -7.36
N ASP A 37 10.78 20.48 -7.76
CA ASP A 37 11.61 21.55 -7.23
C ASP A 37 11.08 22.92 -7.66
N GLY A 38 10.72 23.08 -8.94
CA GLY A 38 10.09 24.29 -9.46
C GLY A 38 8.71 24.54 -8.81
N ALA A 39 7.93 23.49 -8.57
CA ALA A 39 6.66 23.60 -7.87
C ALA A 39 6.85 24.03 -6.40
N LEU A 40 7.86 23.49 -5.69
CA LEU A 40 8.20 23.86 -4.31
C LEU A 40 8.65 25.32 -4.22
N GLU A 41 9.47 25.80 -5.16
CA GLU A 41 9.91 27.20 -5.20
C GLU A 41 8.73 28.16 -5.32
N LEU A 42 7.77 27.84 -6.21
CA LEU A 42 6.57 28.66 -6.40
C LEU A 42 5.56 28.51 -5.25
N ALA A 43 5.44 27.32 -4.68
CA ALA A 43 4.55 27.05 -3.55
C ALA A 43 4.95 27.82 -2.28
N GLY A 44 6.23 28.15 -2.17
CA GLY A 44 6.78 28.83 -0.98
C GLY A 44 7.02 27.87 0.20
N PRO A 45 7.03 28.37 1.43
CA PRO A 45 7.38 27.56 2.59
C PRO A 45 6.47 26.34 2.75
N VAL A 46 7.09 25.15 2.87
CA VAL A 46 6.36 23.92 3.15
C VAL A 46 5.78 23.99 4.57
N PRO A 47 4.48 23.70 4.76
CA PRO A 47 3.85 23.73 6.07
C PRO A 47 4.61 22.89 7.10
N GLY A 48 4.73 23.46 8.32
CA GLY A 48 5.25 22.71 9.46
C GLY A 48 4.24 21.67 9.94
N GLY A 49 4.72 20.67 10.72
CA GLY A 49 3.85 19.66 11.31
C GLY A 49 4.49 18.27 11.28
N THR A 50 3.68 17.23 11.56
CA THR A 50 4.10 15.84 11.64
C THR A 50 3.98 15.09 10.30
N ALA A 51 3.39 15.71 9.28
CA ALA A 51 3.20 15.09 7.98
C ALA A 51 4.54 14.88 7.26
N SER A 52 4.76 13.67 6.74
CA SER A 52 5.94 13.33 5.96
C SER A 52 5.99 14.14 4.66
N ARG A 53 7.19 14.56 4.26
CA ARG A 53 7.45 15.29 3.00
C ARG A 53 7.94 14.35 1.88
N GLU A 54 7.97 13.07 2.13
CA GLU A 54 8.53 12.06 1.22
C GLU A 54 7.83 12.01 -0.14
N LEU A 55 6.57 12.45 -0.22
CA LEU A 55 5.80 12.55 -1.46
C LEU A 55 5.90 13.92 -2.17
N LEU A 56 6.73 14.85 -1.70
CA LEU A 56 7.02 16.10 -2.39
C LEU A 56 8.21 15.93 -3.36
N THR A 57 8.15 14.93 -4.23
CA THR A 57 9.21 14.58 -5.19
C THR A 57 8.64 14.44 -6.60
N SER A 58 9.50 14.60 -7.61
CA SER A 58 9.12 14.47 -9.02
C SER A 58 8.56 13.10 -9.36
N SER A 59 9.10 12.03 -8.74
CA SER A 59 8.65 10.65 -8.95
C SER A 59 7.27 10.34 -8.39
N SER A 60 6.77 11.13 -7.44
CA SER A 60 5.43 10.97 -6.86
C SER A 60 4.35 11.79 -7.59
N LEU A 61 4.74 12.67 -8.53
CA LEU A 61 3.78 13.44 -9.31
C LEU A 61 3.07 12.58 -10.34
N GLY A 62 1.78 12.81 -10.51
CA GLY A 62 0.95 12.20 -11.56
C GLY A 62 0.75 13.13 -12.75
N ASP A 63 0.16 12.60 -13.81
CA ASP A 63 -0.12 13.37 -15.03
C ASP A 63 -1.17 14.46 -14.76
N LEU A 64 -0.84 15.67 -15.19
CA LEU A 64 -1.71 16.83 -15.15
C LEU A 64 -1.68 17.51 -16.52
N ALA A 65 -2.82 17.63 -17.19
CA ALA A 65 -2.96 18.15 -18.54
C ALA A 65 -4.14 19.11 -18.68
N ASP A 66 -4.30 19.70 -19.86
CA ASP A 66 -5.44 20.54 -20.26
C ASP A 66 -5.73 21.68 -19.28
N LEU A 67 -4.66 22.34 -18.84
CA LEU A 67 -4.75 23.45 -17.88
C LEU A 67 -5.41 24.68 -18.52
N ALA A 68 -6.55 25.11 -18.03
CA ALA A 68 -7.24 26.30 -18.50
C ALA A 68 -7.73 27.17 -17.35
N LEU A 69 -7.53 28.48 -17.46
CA LEU A 69 -8.07 29.45 -16.52
C LEU A 69 -9.60 29.50 -16.66
N VAL A 70 -10.30 29.31 -15.54
CA VAL A 70 -11.76 29.39 -15.47
C VAL A 70 -12.22 30.75 -14.96
N SER A 71 -11.58 31.25 -13.89
CA SER A 71 -11.92 32.57 -13.33
C SER A 71 -10.77 33.15 -12.51
N ASP A 72 -10.73 34.47 -12.45
CA ASP A 72 -9.93 35.29 -11.56
C ASP A 72 -10.87 36.32 -10.89
N ALA A 73 -11.11 36.17 -9.59
CA ALA A 73 -11.95 37.06 -8.81
C ALA A 73 -11.11 37.69 -7.69
N VAL A 74 -11.30 39.00 -7.49
CA VAL A 74 -10.56 39.78 -6.48
C VAL A 74 -11.47 40.08 -5.32
N ASP A 75 -11.00 39.79 -4.12
CA ASP A 75 -11.65 40.13 -2.87
C ASP A 75 -10.61 40.64 -1.85
N GLY A 76 -10.73 41.88 -1.38
CA GLY A 76 -9.82 42.47 -0.38
C GLY A 76 -8.34 42.51 -0.76
N GLY A 77 -8.00 42.52 -2.08
CA GLY A 77 -6.62 42.47 -2.57
C GLY A 77 -6.03 41.09 -2.68
N VAL A 78 -6.82 40.02 -2.40
CA VAL A 78 -6.48 38.63 -2.64
C VAL A 78 -7.21 38.14 -3.92
N HIS A 79 -6.50 37.50 -4.79
CA HIS A 79 -7.06 36.88 -5.99
C HIS A 79 -7.47 35.45 -5.71
N ARG A 80 -8.70 35.10 -6.07
CA ARG A 80 -9.17 33.72 -6.12
C ARG A 80 -9.13 33.22 -7.56
N ILE A 81 -8.17 32.38 -7.84
CA ILE A 81 -7.90 31.86 -9.19
C ILE A 81 -8.41 30.44 -9.28
N ARG A 82 -9.29 30.18 -10.25
CA ARG A 82 -9.78 28.84 -10.57
C ARG A 82 -9.19 28.35 -11.88
N TYR A 83 -8.58 27.17 -11.85
CA TYR A 83 -8.12 26.43 -13.02
C TYR A 83 -8.90 25.13 -13.19
N SER A 84 -9.22 24.79 -14.43
CA SER A 84 -9.59 23.42 -14.83
C SER A 84 -8.35 22.67 -15.29
N PHE A 85 -8.40 21.36 -15.13
CA PHE A 85 -7.33 20.44 -15.52
C PHE A 85 -7.90 19.05 -15.82
N VAL A 86 -7.11 18.22 -16.48
CA VAL A 86 -7.37 16.78 -16.60
C VAL A 86 -6.24 16.04 -15.87
N SER A 87 -6.61 15.17 -14.93
CA SER A 87 -5.65 14.28 -14.27
C SER A 87 -6.08 12.84 -14.54
N ARG A 88 -5.18 12.06 -15.15
CA ARG A 88 -5.45 10.66 -15.56
C ARG A 88 -6.77 10.48 -16.32
N GLY A 89 -7.02 11.37 -17.29
CA GLY A 89 -8.23 11.34 -18.10
C GLY A 89 -9.50 11.80 -17.39
N THR A 90 -9.42 12.25 -16.13
CA THR A 90 -10.57 12.77 -15.39
C THR A 90 -10.45 14.28 -15.24
N PRO A 91 -11.50 15.04 -15.69
CA PRO A 91 -11.52 16.49 -15.50
C PRO A 91 -11.71 16.86 -14.02
N GLY A 92 -11.13 17.98 -13.64
CA GLY A 92 -11.22 18.56 -12.31
C GLY A 92 -11.05 20.07 -12.33
N THR A 93 -11.30 20.72 -11.19
CA THR A 93 -11.00 22.15 -10.96
C THR A 93 -10.30 22.31 -9.64
N ALA A 94 -9.44 23.31 -9.54
CA ALA A 94 -8.78 23.72 -8.29
C ALA A 94 -8.88 25.23 -8.11
N ASP A 95 -9.10 25.63 -6.86
CA ASP A 95 -9.12 27.02 -6.45
C ASP A 95 -7.84 27.37 -5.68
N PHE A 96 -7.24 28.48 -6.03
CA PHE A 96 -6.05 29.01 -5.37
C PHE A 96 -6.31 30.44 -4.90
N THR A 97 -5.78 30.78 -3.73
CA THR A 97 -5.75 32.16 -3.27
C THR A 97 -4.32 32.68 -3.36
N VAL A 98 -4.15 33.82 -4.03
CA VAL A 98 -2.85 34.46 -4.21
C VAL A 98 -2.90 35.94 -3.79
N ALA A 99 -1.84 36.40 -3.15
CA ALA A 99 -1.68 37.77 -2.72
C ALA A 99 -0.40 38.37 -3.32
N ARG A 100 -0.39 39.68 -3.48
CA ARG A 100 0.78 40.41 -3.98
C ARG A 100 1.93 40.35 -2.97
N ALA A 101 3.13 39.97 -3.44
CA ALA A 101 4.34 39.83 -2.64
C ALA A 101 5.41 40.89 -2.96
N GLY A 102 5.02 41.97 -3.60
CA GLY A 102 5.92 43.07 -3.99
C GLY A 102 6.10 43.17 -5.52
N ALA A 103 7.22 43.73 -5.96
CA ALA A 103 7.55 43.87 -7.38
C ALA A 103 9.01 43.54 -7.66
N PHE A 104 9.25 42.88 -8.81
CA PHE A 104 10.59 42.65 -9.36
C PHE A 104 11.00 43.85 -10.21
N LEU A 105 12.21 44.37 -9.99
CA LEU A 105 12.73 45.60 -10.63
C LEU A 105 11.79 46.81 -10.51
N GLY A 106 10.85 46.79 -9.55
CA GLY A 106 9.88 47.85 -9.32
C GLY A 106 8.75 47.97 -10.36
N VAL A 107 8.72 47.12 -11.39
CA VAL A 107 7.78 47.21 -12.52
C VAL A 107 6.99 45.92 -12.77
N PHE A 108 7.48 44.76 -12.34
CA PHE A 108 6.83 43.47 -12.54
C PHE A 108 6.27 42.96 -11.22
N ASP A 109 4.96 42.68 -11.17
CA ASP A 109 4.31 42.21 -9.95
C ASP A 109 4.81 40.83 -9.57
N ARG A 110 5.02 40.63 -8.25
CA ARG A 110 5.35 39.33 -7.66
C ARG A 110 4.14 38.86 -6.85
N TRP A 111 3.84 37.58 -6.99
CA TRP A 111 2.74 36.91 -6.32
C TRP A 111 3.23 35.79 -5.41
N ARG A 112 2.45 35.44 -4.42
CA ARG A 112 2.63 34.28 -3.57
C ARG A 112 1.29 33.64 -3.30
N PHE A 113 1.28 32.36 -3.01
CA PHE A 113 0.08 31.75 -2.47
C PHE A 113 -0.24 32.35 -1.10
N ASP A 114 -1.49 32.74 -0.90
CA ASP A 114 -2.02 33.19 0.39
C ASP A 114 -2.36 31.99 1.27
N SER A 115 -2.95 30.96 0.66
CA SER A 115 -3.11 29.61 1.25
C SER A 115 -2.18 28.64 0.55
N SER A 116 -1.47 27.83 1.33
CA SER A 116 -0.51 26.84 0.82
C SER A 116 -1.14 25.92 -0.22
N PRO A 117 -0.50 25.68 -1.39
CA PRO A 117 -1.03 24.79 -2.43
C PRO A 117 -0.80 23.30 -2.13
N PHE A 118 -0.35 22.96 -0.93
CA PHE A 118 -0.24 21.57 -0.50
C PHE A 118 -1.55 21.08 0.12
N ALA A 119 -1.73 19.75 0.11
CA ALA A 119 -2.77 19.04 0.84
C ALA A 119 -2.12 17.97 1.73
N THR A 120 -2.90 17.39 2.63
CA THR A 120 -2.46 16.25 3.45
C THR A 120 -3.18 15.00 3.00
N MET A 121 -2.43 13.95 2.67
CA MET A 121 -2.96 12.62 2.40
C MET A 121 -2.77 11.74 3.64
N GLU A 122 -3.87 11.29 4.24
CA GLU A 122 -3.89 10.34 5.35
C GLU A 122 -3.82 8.93 4.78
N LEU A 123 -2.61 8.42 4.59
CA LEU A 123 -2.36 7.14 3.92
C LEU A 123 -2.33 5.98 4.92
N ALA A 124 -3.27 5.06 4.79
CA ALA A 124 -3.31 3.78 5.50
C ALA A 124 -2.94 2.64 4.53
N VAL A 125 -1.82 1.97 4.78
CA VAL A 125 -1.41 0.74 4.10
C VAL A 125 -1.69 -0.42 5.03
N LEU A 126 -2.56 -1.34 4.62
CA LEU A 126 -2.96 -2.47 5.44
C LEU A 126 -2.21 -3.74 5.05
N ASN A 127 -1.82 -4.52 6.06
CA ASN A 127 -1.20 -5.84 5.99
C ASN A 127 0.26 -5.85 5.49
N ASP A 128 0.77 -4.74 4.94
CA ASP A 128 2.18 -4.47 4.67
C ASP A 128 2.46 -2.99 4.95
N GLU A 129 3.71 -2.61 5.07
CA GLU A 129 4.14 -1.22 5.26
C GLU A 129 4.59 -0.56 3.96
N ARG A 130 4.89 -1.33 2.93
CA ARG A 130 5.42 -0.89 1.65
C ARG A 130 4.28 -0.48 0.72
N VAL A 131 4.46 0.63 0.02
CA VAL A 131 3.52 1.12 -0.99
C VAL A 131 4.28 1.89 -2.07
N SER A 132 3.80 1.82 -3.29
CA SER A 132 4.27 2.66 -4.38
C SER A 132 3.21 3.73 -4.68
N VAL A 133 3.62 4.99 -4.70
CA VAL A 133 2.78 6.15 -5.02
C VAL A 133 3.26 6.73 -6.34
N ASN A 134 2.47 6.59 -7.41
CA ASN A 134 2.86 6.94 -8.79
C ASN A 134 4.21 6.32 -9.23
N GLY A 135 4.58 5.14 -8.71
CA GLY A 135 5.88 4.50 -8.97
C GLY A 135 6.98 4.85 -7.96
N HIS A 136 6.79 5.83 -7.10
CA HIS A 136 7.71 6.15 -6.01
C HIS A 136 7.45 5.23 -4.81
N ALA A 137 8.42 4.38 -4.48
CA ALA A 137 8.31 3.45 -3.37
C ALA A 137 8.57 4.14 -2.03
N ILE A 138 7.67 3.95 -1.09
CA ILE A 138 7.79 4.44 0.30
C ILE A 138 7.44 3.33 1.30
N VAL A 139 7.85 3.53 2.55
CA VAL A 139 7.51 2.67 3.68
C VAL A 139 6.68 3.47 4.69
N SER A 140 5.45 3.02 4.94
CA SER A 140 4.58 3.69 5.92
C SER A 140 5.14 3.53 7.34
N PRO A 141 5.29 4.61 8.09
CA PRO A 141 5.77 4.55 9.48
C PRO A 141 4.74 3.95 10.44
N SER A 142 3.48 3.83 10.01
CA SER A 142 2.36 3.35 10.82
C SER A 142 1.54 2.33 10.05
N PRO A 143 2.06 1.09 9.84
CA PRO A 143 1.31 0.05 9.14
C PRO A 143 -0.03 -0.22 9.84
N ASN A 144 -1.06 -0.52 9.04
CA ASN A 144 -2.45 -0.70 9.47
C ASN A 144 -3.13 0.54 10.09
N SER A 145 -2.48 1.71 10.03
CA SER A 145 -3.02 2.97 10.55
C SER A 145 -2.71 4.12 9.59
N PRO A 146 -3.55 5.17 9.53
CA PRO A 146 -3.26 6.34 8.71
C PRO A 146 -1.97 7.05 9.17
N ALA A 147 -1.15 7.44 8.20
CA ALA A 147 -0.01 8.30 8.39
C ALA A 147 -0.14 9.54 7.48
N PRO A 148 0.12 10.76 7.99
CA PRO A 148 -0.03 11.98 7.21
C PRO A 148 1.17 12.21 6.30
N TYR A 149 0.88 12.47 5.01
CA TYR A 149 1.85 12.87 3.99
C TYR A 149 1.45 14.19 3.36
N LEU A 150 2.38 15.12 3.25
CA LEU A 150 2.18 16.31 2.42
C LEU A 150 2.27 15.93 0.95
N VAL A 151 1.34 16.46 0.17
CA VAL A 151 1.21 16.22 -1.27
C VAL A 151 0.88 17.51 -2.00
N PHE A 152 1.27 17.59 -3.27
CA PHE A 152 0.89 18.72 -4.13
C PHE A 152 -0.60 18.64 -4.51
N ALA A 153 -1.25 19.81 -4.56
CA ALA A 153 -2.61 19.95 -5.08
C ALA A 153 -2.64 20.99 -6.22
N PRO A 154 -3.32 20.71 -7.36
CA PRO A 154 -4.02 19.47 -7.67
C PRO A 154 -3.10 18.38 -8.18
N ASN A 155 -3.41 17.13 -7.87
CA ASN A 155 -2.70 15.98 -8.44
C ASN A 155 -3.50 14.68 -8.25
N GLY A 156 -3.18 13.65 -9.05
CA GLY A 156 -3.68 12.29 -8.92
C GLY A 156 -2.58 11.35 -8.43
N TYR A 157 -2.84 10.63 -7.35
CA TYR A 157 -1.90 9.67 -6.76
C TYR A 157 -2.43 8.26 -6.94
N VAL A 158 -1.67 7.39 -7.61
CA VAL A 158 -1.99 5.98 -7.74
C VAL A 158 -1.17 5.21 -6.73
N LEU A 159 -1.87 4.53 -5.86
CA LEU A 159 -1.30 3.63 -4.87
C LEU A 159 -1.28 2.22 -5.45
N THR A 160 -0.15 1.55 -5.38
CA THR A 160 0.03 0.16 -5.81
C THR A 160 0.92 -0.60 -4.84
N HIS A 161 0.72 -1.91 -4.78
CA HIS A 161 1.64 -2.83 -4.12
C HIS A 161 1.70 -4.11 -4.92
N ASP A 162 2.89 -4.53 -5.30
CA ASP A 162 3.11 -5.79 -6.00
C ASP A 162 4.47 -6.38 -5.63
N THR A 163 4.45 -7.57 -5.06
CA THR A 163 5.63 -8.32 -4.64
C THR A 163 5.46 -9.79 -5.00
N THR A 164 6.45 -10.62 -4.69
CA THR A 164 6.38 -12.07 -4.93
C THR A 164 5.15 -12.72 -4.31
N TRP A 165 4.72 -12.25 -3.13
CA TRP A 165 3.67 -12.89 -2.32
C TRP A 165 2.42 -12.06 -2.12
N LEU A 166 2.53 -10.74 -2.28
CA LEU A 166 1.46 -9.82 -1.97
C LEU A 166 1.12 -8.95 -3.18
N HIS A 167 -0.15 -8.56 -3.25
CA HIS A 167 -0.69 -7.68 -4.28
C HIS A 167 -1.71 -6.73 -3.67
N ALA A 168 -1.87 -5.56 -4.27
CA ALA A 168 -3.02 -4.69 -4.05
C ALA A 168 -3.49 -4.10 -5.37
N ASP A 169 -4.80 -4.06 -5.56
CA ASP A 169 -5.39 -3.37 -6.71
C ASP A 169 -5.05 -1.88 -6.70
N ALA A 170 -4.72 -1.35 -7.87
CA ALA A 170 -4.35 0.05 -8.02
C ALA A 170 -5.49 0.98 -7.57
N THR A 171 -5.22 1.82 -6.59
CA THR A 171 -6.18 2.77 -6.04
C THR A 171 -5.76 4.20 -6.40
N THR A 172 -6.66 4.96 -7.04
CA THR A 172 -6.40 6.35 -7.42
C THR A 172 -7.00 7.31 -6.41
N ILE A 173 -6.16 8.15 -5.81
CA ILE A 173 -6.54 9.22 -4.89
C ILE A 173 -6.47 10.55 -5.63
N LYS A 174 -7.58 11.28 -5.69
CA LYS A 174 -7.66 12.60 -6.31
C LYS A 174 -7.52 13.67 -5.24
N VAL A 175 -6.51 14.49 -5.37
CA VAL A 175 -6.27 15.64 -4.51
C VAL A 175 -6.50 16.90 -5.34
N THR A 176 -7.67 17.53 -5.22
CA THR A 176 -8.05 18.68 -6.05
C THR A 176 -7.99 20.00 -5.30
N THR A 177 -8.14 19.96 -3.98
CA THR A 177 -8.30 21.16 -3.16
C THR A 177 -7.06 21.42 -2.32
N PRO A 178 -6.35 22.54 -2.52
CA PRO A 178 -5.30 23.02 -1.62
C PRO A 178 -5.78 23.09 -0.16
N GLY A 179 -4.94 22.68 0.78
CA GLY A 179 -5.24 22.67 2.21
C GLY A 179 -6.15 21.54 2.69
N ALA A 180 -6.69 20.73 1.79
CA ALA A 180 -7.56 19.61 2.17
C ALA A 180 -6.80 18.47 2.84
N THR A 181 -7.49 17.73 3.71
CA THR A 181 -7.06 16.40 4.18
C THR A 181 -7.85 15.34 3.44
N VAL A 182 -7.16 14.43 2.76
CA VAL A 182 -7.76 13.41 1.90
C VAL A 182 -7.40 12.02 2.44
N PRO A 183 -8.39 11.18 2.77
CA PRO A 183 -8.11 9.80 3.18
C PRO A 183 -7.65 8.98 1.98
N ALA A 184 -6.66 8.12 2.21
CA ALA A 184 -6.11 7.19 1.23
C ALA A 184 -5.92 5.83 1.91
N ARG A 185 -6.38 4.75 1.25
CA ARG A 185 -6.28 3.41 1.79
C ARG A 185 -5.83 2.45 0.70
N LEU A 186 -4.90 1.57 1.05
CA LEU A 186 -4.45 0.47 0.21
C LEU A 186 -4.56 -0.83 0.99
N ASP A 187 -5.39 -1.75 0.50
CA ASP A 187 -5.56 -3.08 1.10
C ASP A 187 -4.64 -4.08 0.37
N VAL A 188 -3.58 -4.50 1.05
CA VAL A 188 -2.63 -5.49 0.53
C VAL A 188 -3.13 -6.89 0.89
N VAL A 189 -3.19 -7.78 -0.09
CA VAL A 189 -3.68 -9.15 0.06
C VAL A 189 -2.66 -10.18 -0.40
N ALA A 190 -2.80 -11.42 0.09
CA ALA A 190 -2.01 -12.56 -0.36
C ALA A 190 -2.36 -12.90 -1.82
N ASN A 191 -1.35 -13.02 -2.68
CA ASN A 191 -1.56 -13.44 -4.07
C ASN A 191 -1.59 -14.98 -4.21
N ALA A 192 -1.90 -15.47 -5.42
CA ALA A 192 -1.98 -16.90 -5.67
C ALA A 192 -0.63 -17.65 -5.51
N ALA A 193 0.49 -16.96 -5.72
CA ALA A 193 1.82 -17.55 -5.55
C ALA A 193 2.10 -17.84 -4.06
N PHE A 194 1.67 -16.94 -3.17
CA PHE A 194 1.80 -17.14 -1.74
C PHE A 194 1.01 -18.38 -1.28
N GLY A 195 -0.27 -18.51 -1.72
CA GLY A 195 -1.07 -19.67 -1.39
C GLY A 195 -0.45 -20.99 -1.86
N LYS A 196 0.10 -21.02 -3.07
CA LYS A 196 0.77 -22.22 -3.63
C LYS A 196 2.04 -22.58 -2.84
N GLU A 197 2.84 -21.60 -2.46
CA GLU A 197 4.07 -21.84 -1.69
C GLU A 197 3.75 -22.34 -0.29
N VAL A 198 2.76 -21.75 0.39
CA VAL A 198 2.31 -22.23 1.71
C VAL A 198 1.75 -23.65 1.62
N GLN A 199 0.97 -24.00 0.58
CA GLN A 199 0.48 -25.36 0.36
C GLN A 199 1.64 -26.34 0.19
N ARG A 200 2.66 -25.96 -0.57
CA ARG A 200 3.86 -26.79 -0.77
C ARG A 200 4.61 -27.07 0.54
N GLN A 201 4.79 -26.02 1.37
CA GLN A 201 5.46 -26.14 2.67
C GLN A 201 4.63 -26.98 3.65
N LEU A 202 3.31 -26.79 3.67
CA LEU A 202 2.39 -27.58 4.50
C LEU A 202 2.45 -29.05 4.13
N ASN A 203 2.40 -29.37 2.84
CA ASN A 203 2.48 -30.77 2.39
C ASN A 203 3.83 -31.40 2.82
N ALA A 204 4.94 -30.70 2.60
CA ALA A 204 6.27 -31.18 3.00
C ALA A 204 6.38 -31.39 4.52
N TYR A 205 5.78 -30.50 5.33
CA TYR A 205 5.71 -30.65 6.78
C TYR A 205 4.91 -31.91 7.18
N LEU A 206 3.71 -32.10 6.62
CA LEU A 206 2.87 -33.28 6.91
C LEU A 206 3.51 -34.60 6.44
N ASP A 207 4.19 -34.56 5.29
CA ASP A 207 4.96 -35.72 4.82
C ASP A 207 6.14 -36.07 5.76
N SER A 208 6.76 -35.04 6.35
CA SER A 208 7.79 -35.26 7.35
C SER A 208 7.24 -35.88 8.64
N CYS A 209 6.02 -35.51 9.02
CA CYS A 209 5.28 -36.13 10.11
C CYS A 209 4.96 -37.61 9.82
N ALA A 210 4.47 -37.91 8.61
CA ALA A 210 4.13 -39.26 8.22
C ALA A 210 5.35 -40.20 8.16
N ARG A 211 6.55 -39.68 7.99
CA ARG A 211 7.80 -40.50 8.05
C ARG A 211 8.21 -40.92 9.46
N GLN A 212 7.61 -40.31 10.50
CA GLN A 212 7.86 -40.74 11.87
C GLN A 212 7.11 -42.02 12.19
N ARG A 213 7.85 -43.09 12.46
CA ARG A 213 7.32 -44.43 12.67
C ARG A 213 6.88 -44.68 14.13
N VAL A 214 6.09 -43.74 14.68
CA VAL A 214 5.55 -43.78 16.04
C VAL A 214 4.07 -43.48 16.02
N LEU A 215 3.32 -43.86 17.06
CA LEU A 215 1.89 -43.56 17.15
C LEU A 215 1.56 -42.08 17.32
N LEU A 216 2.46 -41.32 17.99
CA LEU A 216 2.32 -39.91 18.26
C LEU A 216 3.52 -39.16 17.68
N PRO A 217 3.50 -38.82 16.38
CA PRO A 217 4.60 -38.08 15.76
C PRO A 217 4.83 -36.72 16.45
N SER A 218 6.06 -36.47 16.85
CA SER A 218 6.41 -35.27 17.59
C SER A 218 6.32 -34.01 16.71
N GLY A 219 5.69 -32.96 17.23
CA GLY A 219 5.50 -31.69 16.52
C GLY A 219 4.57 -31.80 15.30
N CYS A 220 3.62 -32.73 15.32
CA CYS A 220 2.71 -33.04 14.22
C CYS A 220 1.25 -32.89 14.65
N PRO A 221 0.33 -32.53 13.72
CA PRO A 221 -1.06 -32.28 14.06
C PRO A 221 -1.90 -33.56 14.17
N PHE A 222 -1.33 -34.74 13.93
CA PHE A 222 -2.03 -36.03 14.04
C PHE A 222 -1.25 -37.00 14.90
N GLY A 223 -2.00 -37.93 15.48
CA GLY A 223 -1.49 -39.04 16.29
C GLY A 223 -2.63 -39.92 16.75
N GLN A 224 -2.32 -41.13 17.19
CA GLN A 224 -3.32 -42.09 17.64
C GLN A 224 -2.87 -42.81 18.91
N THR A 225 -3.73 -42.81 19.90
CA THR A 225 -3.52 -43.61 21.11
C THR A 225 -4.18 -44.97 20.94
N ILE A 226 -3.45 -46.07 21.18
CA ILE A 226 -3.94 -47.43 21.07
C ILE A 226 -3.75 -48.14 22.42
N GLY A 227 -4.83 -48.68 22.98
CA GLY A 227 -4.82 -49.38 24.28
C GLY A 227 -4.22 -50.79 24.23
N ASN A 228 -4.02 -51.37 23.05
CA ASN A 228 -3.45 -52.69 22.86
C ASN A 228 -1.92 -52.63 22.65
N ARG A 229 -1.24 -53.78 22.77
CA ARG A 229 0.21 -53.86 22.54
C ARG A 229 0.55 -53.73 21.08
N ILE A 230 1.38 -52.80 20.70
CA ILE A 230 1.92 -52.66 19.35
C ILE A 230 2.89 -53.80 19.04
N VAL A 231 2.71 -54.48 17.91
CA VAL A 231 3.55 -55.59 17.47
C VAL A 231 4.19 -55.39 16.09
N SER A 232 3.83 -54.29 15.38
CA SER A 232 4.57 -53.85 14.18
C SER A 232 4.93 -52.39 14.30
N THR A 233 5.82 -51.89 13.44
CA THR A 233 6.15 -50.49 13.34
C THR A 233 4.95 -49.70 12.76
N PRO A 234 4.47 -48.61 13.41
CA PRO A 234 3.42 -47.78 12.85
C PRO A 234 3.82 -47.20 11.49
N ALA A 235 2.90 -47.18 10.55
CA ALA A 235 3.06 -46.58 9.23
C ALA A 235 1.96 -45.55 8.99
N TRP A 236 2.35 -44.31 8.84
CA TRP A 236 1.47 -43.21 8.51
C TRP A 236 1.53 -42.85 7.04
N SER A 237 0.42 -42.41 6.48
CA SER A 237 0.33 -41.79 5.15
C SER A 237 -0.70 -40.65 5.18
N ILE A 238 -0.57 -39.68 4.30
CA ILE A 238 -1.56 -38.60 4.18
C ILE A 238 -2.59 -38.96 3.13
N VAL A 239 -3.86 -39.06 3.52
CA VAL A 239 -5.00 -39.35 2.63
C VAL A 239 -5.50 -38.09 1.97
N SER A 240 -5.63 -37.00 2.73
CA SER A 240 -6.01 -35.69 2.21
C SER A 240 -5.26 -34.56 2.94
N TYR A 241 -4.62 -33.70 2.15
CA TYR A 241 -3.98 -32.51 2.69
C TYR A 241 -5.01 -31.42 2.99
N PRO A 242 -4.83 -30.66 4.10
CA PRO A 242 -5.64 -29.48 4.36
C PRO A 242 -5.52 -28.44 3.24
N ALA A 243 -6.63 -27.86 2.84
CA ALA A 243 -6.63 -26.76 1.88
C ALA A 243 -6.13 -25.47 2.53
N VAL A 244 -5.22 -24.76 1.86
CA VAL A 244 -4.67 -23.51 2.33
C VAL A 244 -5.58 -22.34 1.97
N SER A 245 -5.93 -21.54 2.95
CA SER A 245 -6.39 -20.16 2.82
C SER A 245 -5.48 -19.25 3.63
N ILE A 246 -5.31 -18.00 3.22
CA ILE A 246 -4.40 -17.06 3.90
C ILE A 246 -5.20 -15.82 4.27
N ALA A 247 -5.18 -15.45 5.54
CA ALA A 247 -5.81 -14.25 6.07
C ALA A 247 -4.77 -13.35 6.73
N PRO A 248 -4.92 -12.02 6.66
CA PRO A 248 -4.04 -11.11 7.39
C PRO A 248 -4.29 -11.19 8.88
N THR A 249 -3.29 -10.81 9.68
CA THR A 249 -3.43 -10.60 11.12
C THR A 249 -3.45 -9.09 11.44
N ALA A 250 -3.56 -8.74 12.71
CA ALA A 250 -3.44 -7.34 13.14
C ALA A 250 -2.02 -6.76 12.97
N LYS A 251 -1.02 -7.62 12.77
CA LYS A 251 0.37 -7.21 12.57
C LYS A 251 0.71 -7.12 11.10
N SER A 252 1.42 -6.07 10.71
CA SER A 252 2.00 -5.95 9.38
C SER A 252 2.91 -7.13 9.08
N ARG A 253 2.84 -7.66 7.84
CA ARG A 253 3.64 -8.76 7.33
C ARG A 253 3.47 -10.10 8.08
N GLU A 254 2.46 -10.21 8.95
CA GLU A 254 2.07 -11.46 9.61
C GLU A 254 0.73 -11.94 9.06
N TRP A 255 0.69 -13.20 8.64
CA TRP A 255 -0.47 -13.84 8.04
C TRP A 255 -0.81 -15.11 8.78
N LEU A 256 -2.04 -15.54 8.69
CA LEU A 256 -2.53 -16.78 9.31
C LEU A 256 -3.15 -17.68 8.24
N MET A 257 -2.74 -18.93 8.19
CA MET A 257 -3.57 -19.98 7.65
C MET A 257 -4.51 -20.43 8.77
N PRO A 258 -5.82 -20.13 8.68
CA PRO A 258 -6.80 -20.59 9.67
C PRO A 258 -6.85 -22.09 9.75
N SER A 259 -7.42 -22.61 10.84
CA SER A 259 -7.57 -24.04 11.04
C SER A 259 -8.25 -24.73 9.84
N SER A 260 -7.58 -25.72 9.27
CA SER A 260 -8.04 -26.49 8.13
C SER A 260 -7.86 -27.98 8.41
N THR A 261 -8.80 -28.80 7.93
CA THR A 261 -8.87 -30.23 8.22
C THR A 261 -8.16 -31.04 7.16
N GLY A 262 -7.38 -32.03 7.60
CA GLY A 262 -6.78 -33.07 6.79
C GLY A 262 -7.11 -34.45 7.34
N THR A 263 -6.68 -35.48 6.60
CA THR A 263 -6.85 -36.89 7.02
C THR A 263 -5.53 -37.63 6.81
N ALA A 264 -5.04 -38.24 7.87
CA ALA A 264 -3.94 -39.18 7.84
C ALA A 264 -4.49 -40.60 8.00
N HIS A 265 -3.74 -41.58 7.54
CA HIS A 265 -4.07 -42.98 7.66
C HIS A 265 -2.99 -43.71 8.46
N LEU A 266 -3.39 -44.49 9.46
CA LEU A 266 -2.50 -45.30 10.28
C LEU A 266 -2.72 -46.78 10.02
N LEU A 267 -1.64 -47.47 9.65
CA LEU A 267 -1.58 -48.91 9.58
C LEU A 267 -0.59 -49.44 10.63
N VAL A 268 -1.05 -50.30 11.56
CA VAL A 268 -0.21 -50.94 12.56
C VAL A 268 -0.83 -52.23 13.08
N SER A 269 -0.04 -53.26 13.31
CA SER A 269 -0.52 -54.48 13.95
C SER A 269 -0.52 -54.37 15.46
N VAL A 270 -1.61 -54.79 16.09
CA VAL A 270 -1.81 -54.72 17.53
C VAL A 270 -2.13 -56.11 18.09
N ARG A 271 -1.69 -56.37 19.31
CA ARG A 271 -2.02 -57.61 20.05
C ARG A 271 -2.98 -57.26 21.18
N SER A 272 -4.14 -57.92 21.18
CA SER A 272 -5.13 -57.81 22.23
C SER A 272 -4.52 -58.20 23.58
N LEU A 273 -4.74 -57.32 24.59
CA LEU A 273 -4.36 -57.60 26.00
C LEU A 273 -5.28 -58.59 26.67
N PHE A 274 -6.45 -58.86 26.07
CA PHE A 274 -7.46 -59.77 26.62
C PHE A 274 -7.21 -61.23 26.26
N ASP A 275 -7.03 -61.54 24.96
CA ASP A 275 -6.94 -62.90 24.45
C ASP A 275 -5.66 -63.21 23.67
N GLY A 276 -4.80 -62.22 23.50
CA GLY A 276 -3.52 -62.35 22.78
C GLY A 276 -3.64 -62.41 21.25
N SER A 277 -4.84 -62.26 20.68
CA SER A 277 -5.03 -62.24 19.22
C SER A 277 -4.35 -61.04 18.58
N VAL A 278 -3.91 -61.23 17.33
CA VAL A 278 -3.25 -60.13 16.54
C VAL A 278 -4.20 -59.69 15.46
N SER A 279 -4.42 -58.39 15.37
CA SER A 279 -5.23 -57.75 14.33
C SER A 279 -4.51 -56.51 13.76
N ALA A 280 -4.93 -56.07 12.59
CA ALA A 280 -4.48 -54.80 12.05
C ALA A 280 -5.38 -53.66 12.59
N PHE A 281 -4.75 -52.59 13.04
CA PHE A 281 -5.39 -51.30 13.16
C PHE A 281 -5.12 -50.55 11.84
N ASP A 282 -6.18 -50.31 11.07
CA ASP A 282 -6.13 -49.81 9.69
C ASP A 282 -7.24 -48.75 9.57
N GLU A 283 -6.94 -47.53 9.96
CA GLU A 283 -7.94 -46.47 10.11
C GLU A 283 -7.46 -45.09 9.69
N ASN A 284 -8.43 -44.28 9.27
CA ASN A 284 -8.24 -42.87 8.97
C ASN A 284 -8.38 -42.02 10.23
N VAL A 285 -7.41 -41.14 10.46
CA VAL A 285 -7.35 -40.22 11.56
C VAL A 285 -7.50 -38.77 11.02
N SER A 286 -8.59 -38.11 11.38
CA SER A 286 -8.80 -36.72 11.03
C SER A 286 -7.95 -35.83 11.94
N PHE A 287 -7.40 -34.75 11.38
CA PHE A 287 -6.63 -33.76 12.12
C PHE A 287 -6.92 -32.36 11.63
N THR A 288 -6.59 -31.37 12.44
CA THR A 288 -6.64 -29.95 12.08
C THR A 288 -5.26 -29.32 12.23
N VAL A 289 -4.94 -28.36 11.38
CA VAL A 289 -3.72 -27.59 11.47
C VAL A 289 -3.99 -26.14 11.13
N SER A 290 -3.36 -25.22 11.86
CA SER A 290 -3.25 -23.81 11.55
C SER A 290 -1.77 -23.44 11.49
N VAL A 291 -1.45 -22.37 10.72
CA VAL A 291 -0.05 -21.98 10.50
C VAL A 291 0.08 -20.46 10.59
N ARG A 292 1.03 -19.99 11.41
CA ARG A 292 1.46 -18.61 11.38
C ARG A 292 2.52 -18.43 10.29
N LEU A 293 2.34 -17.39 9.49
CA LEU A 293 3.22 -17.05 8.37
C LEU A 293 3.75 -15.64 8.59
N SER A 294 5.06 -15.47 8.56
CA SER A 294 5.69 -14.14 8.66
C SER A 294 6.55 -13.91 7.42
N LEU A 295 6.36 -12.77 6.76
CA LEU A 295 7.20 -12.36 5.64
C LEU A 295 8.41 -11.59 6.18
N LEU A 296 9.60 -12.14 5.97
CA LEU A 296 10.86 -11.53 6.40
C LEU A 296 11.26 -10.38 5.44
N PRO A 297 12.22 -9.51 5.83
CA PRO A 297 12.66 -8.40 4.98
C PRO A 297 13.19 -8.81 3.59
N ASP A 298 13.69 -10.02 3.44
CA ASP A 298 14.16 -10.62 2.18
C ASP A 298 13.04 -11.31 1.39
N ASP A 299 11.77 -11.11 1.80
CA ASP A 299 10.57 -11.75 1.27
C ASP A 299 10.55 -13.29 1.42
N SER A 300 11.42 -13.87 2.25
CA SER A 300 11.28 -15.27 2.64
C SER A 300 10.10 -15.47 3.59
N ILE A 301 9.49 -16.67 3.54
CA ILE A 301 8.33 -17.03 4.36
C ILE A 301 8.83 -17.83 5.56
N GLN A 302 8.61 -17.30 6.76
CA GLN A 302 8.73 -18.07 7.98
C GLN A 302 7.42 -18.84 8.21
N PHE A 303 7.49 -20.16 8.14
CA PHE A 303 6.36 -21.07 8.30
C PHE A 303 6.38 -21.69 9.70
N ALA A 304 5.38 -21.42 10.52
CA ALA A 304 5.29 -21.88 11.91
C ALA A 304 3.94 -22.60 12.15
N PRO A 305 3.89 -23.94 12.11
CA PRO A 305 2.69 -24.68 12.48
C PRO A 305 2.30 -24.39 13.92
N LEU A 306 1.01 -24.18 14.16
CA LEU A 306 0.43 -24.06 15.48
C LEU A 306 -0.20 -25.42 15.80
N VAL A 307 0.51 -26.21 16.60
CA VAL A 307 0.07 -27.54 17.04
C VAL A 307 -0.36 -27.38 18.50
N ASP A 308 -1.61 -27.70 18.80
CA ASP A 308 -2.18 -27.70 20.14
C ASP A 308 -1.76 -28.94 20.95
#